data_735bdd7aa6c789a9fb59fbcd298e207d
#
_entry.id   735bdd7aa6c789a9fb59fbcd298e207d
#
_cell.length_a   1.000
_cell.length_b   1.000
_cell.length_c   1.000
_cell.angle_alpha   90.00
_cell.angle_beta   90.00
_cell.angle_gamma   90.00
#
_symmetry.space_group_name_H-M   'P 1'
#
loop_
_entity.id
_entity.type
_entity.pdbx_description
1 polymer ?
#
loop_
_entity_poly.entity_id
_entity_poly.type
_entity_poly.pdbx_seq_one_letter_code
_entity_poly.pdbx_strand_id
1 'polypeptide(L)'
;MLKYYEKDNIQLFLGDCIEILEKATPESVDMIFADPPYMLSNGGITCQAGKVVSVNKGEWDKSRGFDEDLEFHTRWINACRRVLKPNGTIWISGTYHSIYACGYALQKADFKILNDICWFK
;
A
#
# COMPACT_ATOMS: atom_id res chain seq x y z
N MET A 1 7.01 -3.18 16.79
CA MET A 1 7.95 -3.43 15.66
C MET A 1 8.93 -4.51 16.05
N LEU A 2 8.93 -5.60 15.34
CA LEU A 2 9.86 -6.71 15.56
C LEU A 2 10.73 -6.87 14.31
N LYS A 3 12.06 -6.71 14.45
CA LYS A 3 12.98 -7.14 13.40
C LYS A 3 12.97 -8.67 13.36
N TYR A 4 12.42 -9.21 12.31
CA TYR A 4 12.19 -10.64 12.16
C TYR A 4 13.42 -11.38 11.59
N TYR A 5 14.15 -10.72 10.71
CA TYR A 5 15.30 -11.30 10.02
C TYR A 5 16.28 -10.23 9.59
N GLU A 6 17.55 -10.53 9.68
CA GLU A 6 18.64 -9.71 9.13
C GLU A 6 19.76 -10.60 8.62
N LYS A 7 20.13 -10.46 7.38
CA LYS A 7 21.29 -11.12 6.77
C LYS A 7 21.76 -10.29 5.60
N ASP A 8 23.05 -10.09 5.50
CA ASP A 8 23.69 -9.27 4.49
C ASP A 8 23.09 -7.86 4.47
N ASN A 9 22.50 -7.45 3.34
CA ASN A 9 21.83 -6.14 3.19
C ASN A 9 20.30 -6.23 3.27
N ILE A 10 19.76 -7.34 3.80
CA ILE A 10 18.32 -7.59 3.88
C ILE A 10 17.87 -7.52 5.33
N GLN A 11 16.85 -6.73 5.58
CA GLN A 11 16.14 -6.66 6.86
C GLN A 11 14.65 -6.87 6.65
N LEU A 12 14.05 -7.78 7.42
CA LEU A 12 12.61 -8.01 7.42
C LEU A 12 12.03 -7.57 8.76
N PHE A 13 10.92 -6.87 8.71
CA PHE A 13 10.19 -6.41 9.88
C PHE A 13 8.77 -6.98 9.88
N LEU A 14 8.30 -7.39 11.03
CA LEU A 14 6.92 -7.80 11.26
C LEU A 14 6.24 -6.78 12.17
N GLY A 15 5.13 -6.20 11.71
CA GLY A 15 4.38 -5.22 12.46
C GLY A 15 3.52 -4.32 11.57
N ASP A 16 2.87 -3.36 12.18
CA ASP A 16 2.14 -2.32 11.46
C ASP A 16 3.11 -1.45 10.65
N CYS A 17 2.84 -1.31 9.35
CA CYS A 17 3.75 -0.60 8.46
C CYS A 17 3.87 0.89 8.79
N ILE A 18 2.80 1.52 9.27
CA ILE A 18 2.81 2.93 9.65
C ILE A 18 3.74 3.13 10.85
N GLU A 19 3.58 2.30 11.91
CA GLU A 19 4.47 2.36 13.07
C GLU A 19 5.94 2.10 12.73
N ILE A 20 6.20 1.18 11.81
CA ILE A 20 7.56 0.87 11.34
C ILE A 20 8.14 2.07 10.61
N LEU A 21 7.39 2.63 9.66
CA LEU A 21 7.82 3.79 8.87
C LEU A 21 8.00 5.05 9.72
N GLU A 22 7.16 5.28 10.72
CA GLU A 22 7.29 6.43 11.64
C GLU A 22 8.57 6.39 12.46
N LYS A 23 9.09 5.20 12.76
CA LYS A 23 10.35 5.00 13.48
C LYS A 23 11.58 4.95 12.57
N ALA A 24 11.38 4.77 11.27
CA ALA A 24 12.47 4.74 10.31
C ALA A 24 13.11 6.13 10.13
N THR A 25 14.36 6.16 9.72
CA THR A 25 15.09 7.40 9.45
C THR A 25 14.41 8.17 8.30
N PRO A 26 14.11 9.46 8.47
CA PRO A 26 13.59 10.28 7.37
C PRO A 26 14.57 10.32 6.19
N GLU A 27 14.04 10.44 4.98
CA GLU A 27 14.82 10.62 3.74
C GLU A 27 15.95 9.59 3.58
N SER A 28 15.69 8.34 3.98
CA SER A 28 16.68 7.25 3.93
C SER A 28 16.43 6.21 2.84
N VAL A 29 15.25 6.24 2.20
CA VAL A 29 14.81 5.22 1.26
C VAL A 29 14.80 5.78 -0.16
N ASP A 30 15.36 5.03 -1.10
CA ASP A 30 15.42 5.42 -2.51
C ASP A 30 14.15 5.03 -3.28
N MET A 31 13.56 3.88 -2.96
CA MET A 31 12.35 3.37 -3.61
C MET A 31 11.48 2.59 -2.63
N ILE A 32 10.17 2.73 -2.76
CA ILE A 32 9.18 1.91 -2.09
C ILE A 32 8.34 1.18 -3.14
N PHE A 33 8.12 -0.12 -2.94
CA PHE A 33 7.04 -0.86 -3.60
C PHE A 33 6.02 -1.24 -2.54
N ALA A 34 4.81 -0.74 -2.66
CA ALA A 34 3.73 -0.97 -1.70
C ALA A 34 2.64 -1.85 -2.33
N ASP A 35 2.26 -2.89 -1.58
CA ASP A 35 1.15 -3.77 -1.91
C ASP A 35 0.10 -3.68 -0.79
N PRO A 36 -0.70 -2.59 -0.74
CA PRO A 36 -1.65 -2.36 0.33
C PRO A 36 -2.89 -3.25 0.21
N PRO A 37 -3.75 -3.31 1.24
CA PRO A 37 -5.07 -3.94 1.13
C PRO A 37 -5.87 -3.36 -0.03
N TYR A 38 -6.52 -4.22 -0.82
CA TYR A 38 -7.32 -3.81 -1.98
C TYR A 38 -8.80 -3.59 -1.65
N MET A 39 -9.18 -3.81 -0.39
CA MET A 39 -10.56 -3.64 0.11
C MET A 39 -11.59 -4.51 -0.64
N LEU A 40 -11.22 -5.77 -0.93
CA LEU A 40 -12.02 -6.70 -1.72
C LEU A 40 -12.86 -7.67 -0.91
N SER A 41 -12.64 -7.76 0.41
CA SER A 41 -13.22 -8.83 1.25
C SER A 41 -14.62 -8.53 1.79
N ASN A 42 -15.33 -7.56 1.22
CA ASN A 42 -16.72 -7.21 1.58
C ASN A 42 -17.75 -7.88 0.64
N GLY A 43 -17.61 -9.17 0.37
CA GLY A 43 -18.47 -9.86 -0.60
C GLY A 43 -18.07 -9.62 -2.06
N GLY A 44 -16.85 -9.13 -2.31
CA GLY A 44 -16.26 -9.07 -3.63
C GLY A 44 -16.05 -10.45 -4.24
N ILE A 45 -15.94 -10.52 -5.54
CA ILE A 45 -15.72 -11.75 -6.30
C ILE A 45 -14.43 -11.63 -7.11
N THR A 46 -13.78 -12.76 -7.32
CA THR A 46 -12.62 -12.89 -8.20
C THR A 46 -12.76 -14.15 -9.06
N CYS A 47 -11.91 -14.29 -10.05
CA CYS A 47 -11.86 -15.48 -10.88
C CYS A 47 -10.64 -16.32 -10.52
N GLN A 48 -10.85 -17.57 -10.15
CA GLN A 48 -9.80 -18.56 -9.94
C GLN A 48 -10.03 -19.76 -10.85
N ALA A 49 -9.06 -20.08 -11.68
CA ALA A 49 -9.13 -21.19 -12.63
C ALA A 49 -10.43 -21.19 -13.47
N GLY A 50 -10.87 -20.02 -13.94
CA GLY A 50 -12.09 -19.85 -14.73
C GLY A 50 -13.40 -19.88 -13.94
N LYS A 51 -13.34 -19.95 -12.61
CA LYS A 51 -14.53 -19.94 -11.73
C LYS A 51 -14.61 -18.64 -10.96
N VAL A 52 -15.81 -18.09 -10.85
CA VAL A 52 -16.10 -16.95 -9.97
C VAL A 52 -16.14 -17.44 -8.52
N VAL A 53 -15.33 -16.84 -7.67
CA VAL A 53 -15.24 -17.18 -6.25
C VAL A 53 -15.33 -15.92 -5.40
N SER A 54 -15.81 -16.06 -4.16
CA SER A 54 -15.83 -14.98 -3.18
C SER A 54 -14.42 -14.67 -2.69
N VAL A 55 -14.14 -13.38 -2.48
CA VAL A 55 -12.88 -12.92 -1.89
C VAL A 55 -13.08 -12.73 -0.39
N ASN A 56 -12.29 -13.42 0.42
CA ASN A 56 -12.21 -13.19 1.86
C ASN A 56 -10.77 -13.42 2.32
N LYS A 57 -9.99 -12.34 2.36
CA LYS A 57 -8.58 -12.36 2.80
C LYS A 57 -8.45 -12.06 4.30
N GLY A 58 -9.52 -11.65 4.96
CA GLY A 58 -9.55 -11.31 6.39
C GLY A 58 -10.07 -9.90 6.64
N GLU A 59 -10.19 -9.54 7.91
CA GLU A 59 -10.72 -8.25 8.35
C GLU A 59 -9.89 -7.05 7.84
N TRP A 60 -8.58 -7.25 7.71
CA TRP A 60 -7.66 -6.22 7.22
C TRP A 60 -7.90 -5.78 5.78
N ASP A 61 -8.57 -6.60 4.97
CA ASP A 61 -8.90 -6.33 3.57
C ASP A 61 -10.39 -5.92 3.38
N LYS A 62 -11.11 -5.69 4.47
CA LYS A 62 -12.49 -5.20 4.42
C LYS A 62 -12.51 -3.69 4.32
N SER A 63 -13.35 -3.17 3.41
CA SER A 63 -13.67 -1.76 3.39
C SER A 63 -14.52 -1.38 4.60
N ARG A 64 -14.23 -0.23 5.19
CA ARG A 64 -15.02 0.40 6.24
C ARG A 64 -15.80 1.61 5.73
N GLY A 65 -15.91 1.74 4.42
CA GLY A 65 -16.46 2.88 3.73
C GLY A 65 -15.37 3.75 3.12
N PHE A 66 -15.73 4.52 2.09
CA PHE A 66 -14.77 5.27 1.30
C PHE A 66 -13.92 6.25 2.13
N ASP A 67 -14.53 6.95 3.05
CA ASP A 67 -13.83 7.96 3.86
C ASP A 67 -12.78 7.34 4.77
N GLU A 68 -13.11 6.24 5.46
CA GLU A 68 -12.14 5.53 6.32
C GLU A 68 -11.05 4.84 5.51
N ASP A 69 -11.39 4.27 4.36
CA ASP A 69 -10.42 3.67 3.46
C ASP A 69 -9.43 4.72 2.92
N LEU A 70 -9.94 5.89 2.55
CA LEU A 70 -9.13 7.03 2.11
C LEU A 70 -8.23 7.54 3.24
N GLU A 71 -8.73 7.62 4.47
CA GLU A 71 -7.93 8.00 5.63
C GLU A 71 -6.79 7.01 5.87
N PHE A 72 -7.07 5.71 5.79
CA PHE A 72 -6.05 4.67 5.90
C PHE A 72 -4.95 4.84 4.82
N HIS A 73 -5.34 4.99 3.55
CA HIS A 73 -4.38 5.21 2.47
C HIS A 73 -3.57 6.50 2.65
N THR A 74 -4.21 7.56 3.10
CA THR A 74 -3.55 8.83 3.39
C THR A 74 -2.47 8.68 4.46
N ARG A 75 -2.75 7.95 5.52
CA ARG A 75 -1.82 7.75 6.63
C ARG A 75 -0.55 7.01 6.20
N TRP A 76 -0.68 5.85 5.57
CA TRP A 76 0.50 5.09 5.18
C TRP A 76 1.28 5.75 4.04
N ILE A 77 0.61 6.44 3.11
CA ILE A 77 1.28 7.20 2.04
C ILE A 77 2.10 8.36 2.61
N ASN A 78 1.56 9.10 3.59
CA ASN A 78 2.33 10.13 4.29
C ASN A 78 3.53 9.56 5.05
N ALA A 79 3.40 8.40 5.69
CA ALA A 79 4.51 7.72 6.33
C ALA A 79 5.59 7.31 5.31
N CYS A 80 5.21 6.82 4.13
CA CYS A 80 6.11 6.57 3.02
C CYS A 80 6.81 7.86 2.53
N ARG A 81 6.05 8.95 2.39
CA ARG A 81 6.59 10.25 1.95
C ARG A 81 7.71 10.74 2.86
N ARG A 82 7.55 10.54 4.17
CA ARG A 82 8.54 10.95 5.17
C ARG A 82 9.88 10.22 5.01
N VAL A 83 9.87 8.92 4.73
CA VAL A 83 11.09 8.10 4.65
C VAL A 83 11.77 8.12 3.29
N LEU A 84 11.03 8.48 2.24
CA LEU A 84 11.59 8.63 0.89
C LEU A 84 12.51 9.83 0.81
N LYS A 85 13.64 9.64 0.15
CA LYS A 85 14.51 10.75 -0.26
C LYS A 85 13.78 11.69 -1.22
N PRO A 86 14.21 12.95 -1.39
CA PRO A 86 13.57 13.91 -2.28
C PRO A 86 13.38 13.41 -3.73
N ASN A 87 14.32 12.60 -4.23
CA ASN A 87 14.27 11.99 -5.56
C ASN A 87 13.79 10.53 -5.53
N GLY A 88 13.27 10.08 -4.39
CA GLY A 88 12.76 8.72 -4.22
C GLY A 88 11.47 8.48 -5.01
N THR A 89 11.21 7.23 -5.32
CA THR A 89 10.03 6.81 -6.07
C THR A 89 9.16 5.86 -5.24
N ILE A 90 7.86 5.90 -5.45
CA ILE A 90 6.91 4.95 -4.88
C ILE A 90 6.11 4.28 -5.99
N TRP A 91 5.96 2.97 -5.86
CA TRP A 91 5.15 2.12 -6.73
C TRP A 91 4.06 1.49 -5.88
N ILE A 92 2.82 1.58 -6.31
CA ILE A 92 1.68 1.06 -5.58
C ILE A 92 0.91 0.10 -6.48
N SER A 93 0.78 -1.16 -6.04
CA SER A 93 -0.13 -2.10 -6.67
C SER A 93 -1.56 -1.89 -6.15
N GLY A 94 -2.54 -2.23 -6.97
CA GLY A 94 -3.94 -2.10 -6.57
C GLY A 94 -4.90 -2.58 -7.63
N THR A 95 -6.16 -2.58 -7.27
CA THR A 95 -7.28 -2.75 -8.18
C THR A 95 -8.06 -1.45 -8.29
N TYR A 96 -8.99 -1.36 -9.24
CA TYR A 96 -9.85 -0.17 -9.37
C TYR A 96 -10.72 0.12 -8.13
N HIS A 97 -10.86 -0.83 -7.20
CA HIS A 97 -11.58 -0.63 -5.94
C HIS A 97 -10.88 0.34 -4.98
N SER A 98 -9.55 0.42 -5.04
CA SER A 98 -8.75 1.20 -4.09
C SER A 98 -7.71 2.12 -4.73
N ILE A 99 -7.32 1.86 -5.98
CA ILE A 99 -6.20 2.58 -6.60
C ILE A 99 -6.48 4.09 -6.79
N TYR A 100 -7.73 4.47 -7.00
CA TYR A 100 -8.10 5.88 -7.16
C TYR A 100 -8.00 6.64 -5.84
N ALA A 101 -8.34 6.01 -4.71
CA ALA A 101 -8.12 6.58 -3.38
C ALA A 101 -6.62 6.75 -3.10
N CYS A 102 -5.79 5.76 -3.47
CA CYS A 102 -4.34 5.88 -3.39
C CYS A 102 -3.81 7.03 -4.27
N GLY A 103 -4.32 7.16 -5.49
CA GLY A 103 -3.95 8.25 -6.40
C GLY A 103 -4.28 9.63 -5.85
N TYR A 104 -5.46 9.77 -5.25
CA TYR A 104 -5.83 11.00 -4.57
C TYR A 104 -4.90 11.30 -3.38
N ALA A 105 -4.64 10.30 -2.54
CA ALA A 105 -3.78 10.45 -1.37
C ALA A 105 -2.32 10.78 -1.78
N LEU A 106 -1.81 10.21 -2.87
CA LEU A 106 -0.50 10.54 -3.43
C LEU A 106 -0.41 12.03 -3.81
N GLN A 107 -1.39 12.55 -4.52
CA GLN A 107 -1.42 13.95 -4.92
C GLN A 107 -1.54 14.89 -3.72
N LYS A 108 -2.34 14.53 -2.72
CA LYS A 108 -2.44 15.29 -1.44
C LYS A 108 -1.11 15.31 -0.68
N ALA A 109 -0.30 14.27 -0.80
CA ALA A 109 1.02 14.17 -0.17
C ALA A 109 2.15 14.77 -1.04
N ASP A 110 1.82 15.57 -2.05
CA ASP A 110 2.76 16.22 -2.98
C ASP A 110 3.62 15.23 -3.81
N PHE A 111 3.09 14.05 -4.10
CA PHE A 111 3.69 13.19 -5.10
C PHE A 111 3.24 13.58 -6.50
N LYS A 112 4.15 13.49 -7.45
CA LYS A 112 3.83 13.59 -8.86
C LYS A 112 3.63 12.20 -9.44
N ILE A 113 2.44 11.90 -9.93
CA ILE A 113 2.15 10.63 -10.61
C ILE A 113 2.79 10.69 -12.00
N LEU A 114 3.70 9.76 -12.28
CA LEU A 114 4.43 9.69 -13.54
C LEU A 114 3.85 8.67 -14.51
N ASN A 115 3.38 7.54 -13.99
CA ASN A 115 2.92 6.41 -14.79
C ASN A 115 1.68 5.76 -14.18
N ASP A 116 0.86 5.21 -15.05
CA ASP A 116 -0.25 4.31 -14.73
C ASP A 116 -0.07 3.06 -15.60
N ILE A 117 0.16 1.92 -14.96
CA ILE A 117 0.43 0.65 -15.63
C ILE A 117 -0.72 -0.30 -15.37
N CYS A 118 -1.45 -0.66 -16.41
CA CYS A 118 -2.53 -1.61 -16.34
C CYS A 118 -2.05 -3.02 -16.72
N TRP A 119 -2.36 -3.99 -15.88
CA TRP A 119 -2.12 -5.39 -16.16
C TRP A 119 -3.42 -6.05 -16.61
N PHE A 120 -3.46 -6.45 -17.85
CA PHE A 120 -4.59 -7.20 -18.43
C PHE A 120 -4.34 -8.71 -18.26
N LYS A 121 -5.35 -9.40 -17.75
CA LYS A 121 -5.37 -10.86 -17.61
C LYS A 121 -6.25 -11.50 -18.67
#